data_63e6ab06df2070751265102ba6d2645a
#
_entry.id   63e6ab06df2070751265102ba6d2645a
#
_cell.length_a   1.000
_cell.length_b   1.000
_cell.length_c   1.000
_cell.angle_alpha   90.00
_cell.angle_beta   90.00
_cell.angle_gamma   90.00
#
_symmetry.space_group_name_H-M   'P 1'
#
loop_
_entity.id
_entity.type
_entity.pdbx_description
1 polymer ?
#
loop_
_entity_poly.entity_id
_entity_poly.type
_entity_poly.pdbx_seq_one_letter_code
_entity_poly.pdbx_strand_id
1 'polypeptide(L)'
;YVLTFEELRAILDARGLELAEMPEITAGEPSSYGRIFARTGGVAESVRRVAKLEGIETEINPIRCSGIEECIKTMKLASFGRLEENLIEGMACKGGCTNGAASIFHDQKGIQRVNDFSRLALTDNPMEGIRGYDMAGVNMEREFPELEKMKEITAGEKKAKKQATAKAKKEAIAKGEVE
;
A
#
# COMPACT_ATOMS: atom_id res chain seq x y z
N TYR A 1 -17.40 10.13 1.86
CA TYR A 1 -16.52 11.14 2.47
C TYR A 1 -15.23 10.45 2.89
N VAL A 2 -14.10 11.15 2.76
CA VAL A 2 -12.79 10.70 3.24
C VAL A 2 -12.32 11.71 4.27
N LEU A 3 -11.98 11.25 5.47
CA LEU A 3 -11.55 12.09 6.58
C LEU A 3 -10.16 11.67 7.05
N THR A 4 -9.35 12.63 7.46
CA THR A 4 -8.13 12.37 8.21
C THR A 4 -8.46 12.09 9.68
N PHE A 5 -7.52 11.52 10.43
CA PHE A 5 -7.72 11.34 11.87
C PHE A 5 -7.81 12.69 12.62
N GLU A 6 -7.14 13.74 12.12
CA GLU A 6 -7.26 15.08 12.68
C GLU A 6 -8.67 15.65 12.50
N GLU A 7 -9.26 15.48 11.31
CA GLU A 7 -10.64 15.90 11.04
C GLU A 7 -11.64 15.09 11.87
N LEU A 8 -11.44 13.78 12.00
CA LEU A 8 -12.25 12.94 12.87
C LEU A 8 -12.15 13.41 14.33
N ARG A 9 -10.95 13.69 14.82
CA ARG A 9 -10.73 14.25 16.16
C ARG A 9 -11.48 15.57 16.35
N ALA A 10 -11.39 16.48 15.39
CA ALA A 10 -12.10 17.75 15.45
C ALA A 10 -13.63 17.58 15.53
N ILE A 11 -14.18 16.59 14.83
CA ILE A 11 -15.62 16.25 14.92
C ILE A 11 -16.00 15.75 16.30
N LEU A 12 -15.18 14.88 16.92
CA LEU A 12 -15.41 14.36 18.26
C LEU A 12 -15.35 15.49 19.29
N ASP A 13 -14.32 16.33 19.22
CA ASP A 13 -14.14 17.47 20.09
C ASP A 13 -15.32 18.48 19.98
N ALA A 14 -15.76 18.77 18.75
CA ALA A 14 -16.92 19.63 18.49
C ALA A 14 -18.26 19.07 19.04
N ARG A 15 -18.35 17.76 19.19
CA ARG A 15 -19.49 17.06 19.80
C ARG A 15 -19.35 16.89 21.30
N GLY A 16 -18.24 17.26 21.91
CA GLY A 16 -17.94 17.02 23.32
C GLY A 16 -17.85 15.55 23.67
N LEU A 17 -17.37 14.70 22.74
CA LEU A 17 -17.26 13.26 22.93
C LEU A 17 -15.84 12.91 23.39
N GLU A 18 -15.73 12.42 24.62
CA GLU A 18 -14.49 11.87 25.18
C GLU A 18 -14.45 10.36 24.91
N LEU A 19 -13.53 9.92 24.05
CA LEU A 19 -13.43 8.50 23.65
C LEU A 19 -13.18 7.56 24.83
N ALA A 20 -12.47 8.03 25.87
CA ALA A 20 -12.20 7.24 27.08
C ALA A 20 -13.47 6.96 27.92
N GLU A 21 -14.52 7.75 27.74
CA GLU A 21 -15.80 7.61 28.46
C GLU A 21 -16.85 6.85 27.64
N MET A 22 -16.56 6.57 26.36
CA MET A 22 -17.50 5.85 25.51
C MET A 22 -17.50 4.35 25.81
N PRO A 23 -18.67 3.69 25.70
CA PRO A 23 -18.73 2.24 25.87
C PRO A 23 -17.91 1.53 24.78
N GLU A 24 -17.15 0.52 25.19
CA GLU A 24 -16.42 -0.33 24.26
C GLU A 24 -17.38 -1.19 23.44
N ILE A 25 -17.18 -1.21 22.13
CA ILE A 25 -17.89 -2.09 21.21
C ILE A 25 -16.85 -2.93 20.48
N THR A 26 -16.97 -4.24 20.56
CA THR A 26 -16.14 -5.16 19.79
C THR A 26 -16.60 -5.19 18.35
N ALA A 27 -15.83 -4.58 17.45
CA ALA A 27 -16.12 -4.54 16.01
C ALA A 27 -15.63 -5.80 15.25
N GLY A 28 -15.07 -6.77 15.92
CA GLY A 28 -14.47 -7.99 15.37
C GLY A 28 -13.09 -8.24 15.98
N GLU A 29 -12.59 -9.45 15.76
CA GLU A 29 -11.29 -9.89 16.29
C GLU A 29 -10.31 -10.16 15.14
N PRO A 30 -9.65 -9.12 14.61
CA PRO A 30 -8.63 -9.31 13.59
C PRO A 30 -7.45 -10.09 14.16
N SER A 31 -6.84 -10.93 13.33
CA SER A 31 -5.63 -11.66 13.70
C SER A 31 -4.45 -10.71 13.98
N SER A 32 -3.42 -11.21 14.66
CA SER A 32 -2.19 -10.42 14.88
C SER A 32 -1.57 -9.93 13.56
N TYR A 33 -1.61 -10.77 12.53
CA TYR A 33 -1.14 -10.41 11.20
C TYR A 33 -2.07 -9.38 10.51
N GLY A 34 -3.36 -9.41 10.74
CA GLY A 34 -4.28 -8.36 10.26
C GLY A 34 -3.99 -7.00 10.91
N ARG A 35 -3.68 -7.00 12.20
CA ARG A 35 -3.38 -5.76 12.95
C ARG A 35 -2.09 -5.07 12.52
N ILE A 36 -1.11 -5.79 11.96
CA ILE A 36 0.16 -5.20 11.54
C ILE A 36 0.17 -4.58 10.14
N PHE A 37 -0.93 -4.61 9.40
CA PHE A 37 -1.01 -4.04 8.04
C PHE A 37 -0.68 -2.55 8.00
N ALA A 38 -0.90 -1.82 9.08
CA ALA A 38 -0.65 -0.38 9.16
C ALA A 38 0.85 -0.01 9.16
N ARG A 39 1.75 -0.96 9.34
CA ARG A 39 3.19 -0.74 9.30
C ARG A 39 3.85 -1.37 8.07
N THR A 40 4.98 -0.81 7.65
CA THR A 40 5.81 -1.40 6.60
C THR A 40 6.23 -2.82 6.98
N GLY A 41 6.12 -3.76 6.06
CA GLY A 41 6.41 -5.17 6.25
C GLY A 41 5.23 -5.99 6.77
N GLY A 42 4.15 -5.36 7.23
CA GLY A 42 3.01 -6.06 7.83
C GLY A 42 2.24 -6.92 6.84
N VAL A 43 2.00 -6.41 5.64
CA VAL A 43 1.30 -7.17 4.58
C VAL A 43 2.17 -8.33 4.10
N ALA A 44 3.46 -8.08 3.85
CA ALA A 44 4.40 -9.12 3.42
C ALA A 44 4.52 -10.25 4.46
N GLU A 45 4.56 -9.93 5.75
CA GLU A 45 4.57 -10.92 6.83
C GLU A 45 3.28 -11.75 6.85
N SER A 46 2.13 -11.11 6.62
CA SER A 46 0.84 -11.77 6.53
C SER A 46 0.78 -12.74 5.34
N VAL A 47 1.25 -12.32 4.15
CA VAL A 47 1.32 -13.17 2.97
C VAL A 47 2.19 -14.40 3.23
N ARG A 48 3.36 -14.22 3.82
CA ARG A 48 4.24 -15.35 4.20
C ARG A 48 3.56 -16.30 5.18
N ARG A 49 2.82 -15.76 6.16
CA ARG A 49 2.09 -16.57 7.14
C ARG A 49 1.00 -17.40 6.49
N VAL A 50 0.18 -16.78 5.62
CA VAL A 50 -0.88 -17.50 4.88
C VAL A 50 -0.27 -18.55 3.96
N ALA A 51 0.74 -18.22 3.18
CA ALA A 51 1.42 -19.18 2.30
C ALA A 51 1.90 -20.42 3.08
N LYS A 52 2.46 -20.22 4.28
CA LYS A 52 2.88 -21.34 5.13
C LYS A 52 1.69 -22.16 5.65
N LEU A 53 0.58 -21.52 6.01
CA LEU A 53 -0.63 -22.21 6.51
C LEU A 53 -1.32 -23.03 5.42
N GLU A 54 -1.31 -22.50 4.18
CA GLU A 54 -1.89 -23.16 2.99
C GLU A 54 -0.95 -24.20 2.37
N GLY A 55 0.24 -24.41 2.96
CA GLY A 55 1.21 -25.39 2.44
C GLY A 55 1.80 -25.03 1.08
N ILE A 56 1.86 -23.75 0.75
CA ILE A 56 2.48 -23.28 -0.51
C ILE A 56 3.98 -23.49 -0.41
N GLU A 57 4.53 -24.33 -1.30
CA GLU A 57 5.95 -24.71 -1.31
C GLU A 57 6.87 -23.56 -1.75
N THR A 58 6.34 -22.60 -2.52
CA THR A 58 7.13 -21.45 -2.97
C THR A 58 7.50 -20.58 -1.79
N GLU A 59 8.80 -20.41 -1.57
CA GLU A 59 9.30 -19.47 -0.56
C GLU A 59 8.96 -18.03 -0.95
N ILE A 60 8.25 -17.34 -0.08
CA ILE A 60 7.93 -15.92 -0.26
C ILE A 60 9.09 -15.09 0.27
N ASN A 61 9.82 -14.47 -0.65
CA ASN A 61 10.92 -13.57 -0.37
C ASN A 61 10.52 -12.11 -0.68
N PRO A 62 10.06 -11.32 0.33
CA PRO A 62 9.56 -9.98 0.10
C PRO A 62 10.63 -8.91 0.17
N ILE A 63 10.59 -7.94 -0.74
CA ILE A 63 11.20 -6.64 -0.55
C ILE A 63 10.17 -5.65 0.02
N ARG A 64 10.55 -4.93 1.06
CA ARG A 64 9.70 -3.98 1.78
C ARG A 64 10.16 -2.57 1.47
N CYS A 65 9.35 -1.81 0.74
CA CYS A 65 9.65 -0.43 0.36
C CYS A 65 8.95 0.53 1.30
N SER A 66 9.72 1.39 1.94
CA SER A 66 9.25 2.35 2.94
C SER A 66 9.45 3.78 2.45
N GLY A 67 8.43 4.34 1.85
CA GLY A 67 8.45 5.63 1.18
C GLY A 67 8.37 5.53 -0.33
N ILE A 68 7.81 6.55 -0.96
CA ILE A 68 7.53 6.58 -2.40
C ILE A 68 8.80 6.44 -3.25
N GLU A 69 9.93 6.98 -2.78
CA GLU A 69 11.21 6.92 -3.51
C GLU A 69 11.73 5.49 -3.61
N GLU A 70 11.66 4.73 -2.52
CA GLU A 70 12.04 3.31 -2.51
C GLU A 70 11.10 2.49 -3.39
N CYS A 71 9.79 2.76 -3.34
CA CYS A 71 8.82 2.10 -4.21
C CYS A 71 9.16 2.32 -5.69
N ILE A 72 9.43 3.57 -6.10
CA ILE A 72 9.77 3.89 -7.48
C ILE A 72 11.06 3.20 -7.91
N LYS A 73 12.09 3.22 -7.05
CA LYS A 73 13.38 2.56 -7.31
C LYS A 73 13.20 1.06 -7.50
N THR A 74 12.49 0.42 -6.59
CA THR A 74 12.24 -1.03 -6.62
C THR A 74 11.43 -1.44 -7.84
N MET A 75 10.38 -0.68 -8.18
CA MET A 75 9.59 -0.94 -9.39
C MET A 75 10.42 -0.81 -10.67
N LYS A 76 11.38 0.13 -10.72
CA LYS A 76 12.32 0.22 -11.84
C LYS A 76 13.23 -1.00 -11.92
N LEU A 77 13.77 -1.48 -10.79
CA LEU A 77 14.60 -2.69 -10.77
C LEU A 77 13.79 -3.91 -11.21
N ALA A 78 12.54 -4.04 -10.74
CA ALA A 78 11.63 -5.08 -11.17
C ALA A 78 11.38 -5.07 -12.68
N SER A 79 11.16 -3.90 -13.26
CA SER A 79 10.92 -3.76 -14.70
C SER A 79 12.11 -4.16 -15.59
N PHE A 80 13.32 -4.20 -15.01
CA PHE A 80 14.54 -4.70 -15.66
C PHE A 80 14.87 -6.15 -15.31
N GLY A 81 14.02 -6.84 -14.54
CA GLY A 81 14.29 -8.21 -14.09
C GLY A 81 15.50 -8.32 -13.16
N ARG A 82 15.77 -7.27 -12.38
CA ARG A 82 16.96 -7.19 -11.48
C ARG A 82 16.59 -7.34 -10.01
N LEU A 83 15.42 -7.85 -9.69
CA LEU A 83 15.03 -8.22 -8.33
C LEU A 83 15.19 -9.72 -8.15
N GLU A 84 15.78 -10.12 -7.03
CA GLU A 84 15.83 -11.50 -6.56
C GLU A 84 14.57 -11.86 -5.75
N GLU A 85 13.91 -10.85 -5.22
CA GLU A 85 12.68 -10.99 -4.45
C GLU A 85 11.48 -11.23 -5.37
N ASN A 86 10.54 -12.03 -4.87
CA ASN A 86 9.34 -12.44 -5.62
C ASN A 86 8.05 -11.74 -5.16
N LEU A 87 8.13 -10.89 -4.14
CA LEU A 87 7.01 -10.08 -3.63
C LEU A 87 7.50 -8.67 -3.33
N ILE A 88 6.78 -7.67 -3.81
CA ILE A 88 7.04 -6.26 -3.49
C ILE A 88 5.92 -5.73 -2.60
N GLU A 89 6.26 -5.33 -1.37
CA GLU A 89 5.37 -4.52 -0.53
C GLU A 89 5.79 -3.07 -0.64
N GLY A 90 4.90 -2.20 -1.12
CA GLY A 90 5.16 -0.77 -1.28
C GLY A 90 4.28 0.06 -0.35
N MET A 91 4.91 0.81 0.56
CA MET A 91 4.27 1.81 1.40
C MET A 91 4.71 3.20 0.96
N ALA A 92 3.77 4.06 0.56
CA ALA A 92 4.08 5.43 0.13
C ALA A 92 4.64 6.29 1.27
N CYS A 93 4.15 6.06 2.50
CA CYS A 93 4.62 6.75 3.71
C CYS A 93 5.75 5.95 4.37
N LYS A 94 6.80 6.63 4.84
CA LYS A 94 7.89 6.00 5.59
C LYS A 94 7.38 5.40 6.90
N GLY A 95 7.61 4.11 7.11
CA GLY A 95 7.11 3.38 8.26
C GLY A 95 5.70 2.80 8.09
N GLY A 96 5.02 3.11 6.98
CA GLY A 96 3.66 2.69 6.70
C GLY A 96 2.62 3.73 7.10
N CYS A 97 1.35 3.32 7.20
CA CYS A 97 0.22 4.21 7.52
C CYS A 97 0.34 4.86 8.89
N THR A 98 1.08 4.25 9.82
CA THR A 98 1.34 4.80 11.17
C THR A 98 2.00 6.15 11.17
N ASN A 99 2.75 6.49 10.10
CA ASN A 99 3.40 7.77 9.91
C ASN A 99 2.88 8.50 8.66
N GLY A 100 1.70 8.11 8.18
CA GLY A 100 1.07 8.72 7.02
C GLY A 100 0.51 10.11 7.32
N ALA A 101 0.23 10.86 6.25
CA ALA A 101 -0.29 12.24 6.34
C ALA A 101 -1.61 12.38 7.11
N ALA A 102 -2.39 11.29 7.21
CA ALA A 102 -3.64 11.28 7.97
C ALA A 102 -3.47 10.90 9.45
N SER A 103 -2.26 10.55 9.90
CA SER A 103 -1.97 10.22 11.29
C SER A 103 -1.88 11.47 12.17
N ILE A 104 -2.39 11.39 13.41
CA ILE A 104 -2.27 12.46 14.41
C ILE A 104 -0.82 12.56 14.92
N PHE A 105 -0.15 11.43 15.07
CA PHE A 105 1.22 11.36 15.58
C PHE A 105 2.17 10.81 14.52
N HIS A 106 3.29 11.51 14.33
CA HIS A 106 4.37 11.14 13.42
C HIS A 106 5.63 10.83 14.23
N ASP A 107 5.64 9.72 14.94
CA ASP A 107 6.78 9.31 15.76
C ASP A 107 7.28 7.91 15.40
N GLN A 108 8.53 7.64 15.78
CA GLN A 108 9.13 6.31 15.56
C GLN A 108 8.49 5.21 16.42
N LYS A 109 7.70 5.58 17.44
CA LYS A 109 7.01 4.63 18.32
C LYS A 109 5.72 4.09 17.70
N GLY A 110 5.22 4.69 16.61
CA GLY A 110 4.01 4.25 15.92
C GLY A 110 4.07 2.78 15.51
N ILE A 111 5.17 2.35 14.93
CA ILE A 111 5.40 0.94 14.56
C ILE A 111 5.38 0.03 15.77
N GLN A 112 6.03 0.45 16.87
CA GLN A 112 6.06 -0.34 18.11
C GLN A 112 4.66 -0.47 18.70
N ARG A 113 3.88 0.60 18.75
CA ARG A 113 2.48 0.55 19.22
C ARG A 113 1.61 -0.41 18.41
N VAL A 114 1.78 -0.43 17.08
CA VAL A 114 1.09 -1.40 16.21
C VAL A 114 1.52 -2.83 16.53
N ASN A 115 2.81 -3.08 16.74
CA ASN A 115 3.30 -4.40 17.13
C ASN A 115 2.77 -4.83 18.50
N ASP A 116 2.73 -3.92 19.46
CA ASP A 116 2.20 -4.21 20.79
C ASP A 116 0.69 -4.49 20.72
N PHE A 117 -0.06 -3.71 19.96
CA PHE A 117 -1.48 -3.96 19.70
C PHE A 117 -1.71 -5.30 18.99
N SER A 118 -0.83 -5.67 18.06
CA SER A 118 -0.97 -6.96 17.36
C SER A 118 -0.83 -8.17 18.29
N ARG A 119 0.01 -8.07 19.33
CA ARG A 119 0.20 -9.13 20.34
C ARG A 119 -1.02 -9.40 21.21
N LEU A 120 -1.96 -8.45 21.24
CA LEU A 120 -3.23 -8.60 21.96
C LEU A 120 -4.29 -9.37 21.15
N ALA A 121 -3.98 -9.79 19.94
CA ALA A 121 -4.91 -10.57 19.14
C ALA A 121 -5.07 -11.99 19.68
N LEU A 122 -6.30 -12.53 19.60
CA LEU A 122 -6.63 -13.88 20.07
C LEU A 122 -6.05 -14.97 19.14
N THR A 123 -5.77 -14.64 17.89
CA THR A 123 -5.22 -15.57 16.90
C THR A 123 -4.12 -14.92 16.07
N ASP A 124 -3.16 -15.74 15.62
CA ASP A 124 -2.15 -15.35 14.64
C ASP A 124 -2.51 -15.84 13.23
N ASN A 125 -3.65 -16.51 13.05
CA ASN A 125 -4.11 -17.01 11.77
C ASN A 125 -4.96 -15.96 11.05
N PRO A 126 -4.48 -15.36 9.93
CA PRO A 126 -5.25 -14.38 9.17
C PRO A 126 -6.61 -14.92 8.67
N MET A 127 -6.68 -16.21 8.36
CA MET A 127 -7.90 -16.85 7.86
C MET A 127 -8.97 -16.97 8.95
N GLU A 128 -8.57 -17.10 10.22
CA GLU A 128 -9.50 -17.07 11.34
C GLU A 128 -10.06 -15.67 11.60
N GLY A 129 -9.24 -14.64 11.40
CA GLY A 129 -9.65 -13.25 11.57
C GLY A 129 -10.74 -12.81 10.57
N ILE A 130 -10.88 -13.49 9.44
CA ILE A 130 -11.92 -13.18 8.43
C ILE A 130 -13.10 -14.15 8.45
N ARG A 131 -13.09 -15.18 9.30
CA ARG A 131 -14.07 -16.26 9.32
C ARG A 131 -15.51 -15.81 9.60
N GLY A 132 -15.67 -14.67 10.25
CA GLY A 132 -16.98 -14.07 10.57
C GLY A 132 -17.55 -13.16 9.46
N TYR A 133 -16.80 -12.94 8.38
CA TYR A 133 -17.20 -12.04 7.30
C TYR A 133 -17.70 -12.85 6.09
N ASP A 134 -18.81 -12.41 5.51
CA ASP A 134 -19.28 -12.94 4.23
C ASP A 134 -18.39 -12.44 3.10
N MET A 135 -17.52 -13.32 2.61
CA MET A 135 -16.65 -13.04 1.48
C MET A 135 -17.28 -13.48 0.13
N ALA A 136 -18.47 -14.06 0.15
CA ALA A 136 -19.19 -14.43 -1.07
C ALA A 136 -19.53 -13.15 -1.86
N GLY A 137 -19.09 -13.05 -3.08
CA GLY A 137 -19.29 -11.86 -3.91
C GLY A 137 -18.15 -10.82 -3.85
N VAL A 138 -17.12 -11.04 -3.03
CA VAL A 138 -15.89 -10.26 -3.11
C VAL A 138 -15.07 -10.79 -4.30
N ASN A 139 -15.04 -10.01 -5.39
CA ASN A 139 -14.22 -10.33 -6.55
C ASN A 139 -12.89 -9.60 -6.46
N MET A 140 -11.82 -10.32 -6.16
CA MET A 140 -10.45 -9.79 -6.09
C MET A 140 -9.79 -9.70 -7.49
N GLU A 141 -10.35 -10.34 -8.50
CA GLU A 141 -9.90 -10.31 -9.90
C GLU A 141 -10.67 -9.26 -10.73
N ARG A 142 -11.22 -8.26 -10.07
CA ARG A 142 -12.00 -7.23 -10.74
C ARG A 142 -11.13 -6.44 -11.71
N GLU A 143 -11.43 -6.59 -13.00
CA GLU A 143 -10.88 -5.71 -14.03
C GLU A 143 -11.59 -4.35 -14.00
N PHE A 144 -10.80 -3.29 -14.10
CA PHE A 144 -11.32 -1.94 -14.27
C PHE A 144 -11.21 -1.56 -15.76
N PRO A 145 -12.30 -1.55 -16.52
CA PRO A 145 -12.28 -1.18 -17.95
C PRO A 145 -11.66 0.22 -18.19
N GLU A 146 -11.77 1.10 -17.20
CA GLU A 146 -11.17 2.43 -17.22
C GLU A 146 -9.63 2.39 -17.17
N LEU A 147 -9.05 1.36 -16.54
CA LEU A 147 -7.60 1.18 -16.47
C LEU A 147 -7.00 0.85 -17.85
N GLU A 148 -7.71 0.09 -18.67
CA GLU A 148 -7.33 -0.22 -20.05
C GLU A 148 -7.35 1.06 -20.89
N LYS A 149 -8.40 1.86 -20.80
CA LYS A 149 -8.48 3.17 -21.46
C LYS A 149 -7.37 4.12 -20.99
N MET A 150 -7.05 4.14 -19.70
CA MET A 150 -5.94 4.94 -19.18
C MET A 150 -4.59 4.46 -19.72
N LYS A 151 -4.38 3.16 -19.86
CA LYS A 151 -3.16 2.60 -20.48
C LYS A 151 -3.02 3.02 -21.93
N GLU A 152 -4.11 2.99 -22.70
CA GLU A 152 -4.14 3.43 -24.11
C GLU A 152 -3.84 4.92 -24.25
N ILE A 153 -4.45 5.78 -23.42
CA ILE A 153 -4.20 7.22 -23.38
C ILE A 153 -2.72 7.48 -23.06
N THR A 154 -2.19 6.85 -22.02
CA THR A 154 -0.80 7.03 -21.59
C THR A 154 0.20 6.53 -22.65
N ALA A 155 -0.12 5.44 -23.34
CA ALA A 155 0.69 4.93 -24.45
C ALA A 155 0.66 5.88 -25.66
N GLY A 156 -0.50 6.46 -25.96
CA GLY A 156 -0.68 7.47 -27.00
C GLY A 156 0.13 8.74 -26.72
N GLU A 157 0.07 9.26 -25.49
CA GLU A 157 0.84 10.43 -25.06
C GLU A 157 2.36 10.21 -25.12
N LYS A 158 2.84 9.02 -24.68
CA LYS A 158 4.26 8.66 -24.80
C LYS A 158 4.72 8.60 -26.25
N LYS A 159 3.89 8.06 -27.15
CA LYS A 159 4.18 7.98 -28.59
C LYS A 159 4.20 9.36 -29.24
N ALA A 160 3.25 10.22 -28.89
CA ALA A 160 3.19 11.60 -29.37
C ALA A 160 4.41 12.42 -28.90
N LYS A 161 4.78 12.29 -27.61
CA LYS A 161 5.99 12.94 -27.05
C LYS A 161 7.26 12.49 -27.76
N LYS A 162 7.42 11.19 -28.01
CA LYS A 162 8.58 10.64 -28.73
C LYS A 162 8.66 11.14 -30.18
N GLN A 163 7.52 11.25 -30.84
CA GLN A 163 7.45 11.80 -32.23
C GLN A 163 7.76 13.31 -32.27
N ALA A 164 7.23 14.07 -31.30
CA ALA A 164 7.51 15.51 -31.20
C ALA A 164 9.00 15.78 -30.94
N THR A 165 9.61 15.01 -30.02
CA THR A 165 11.05 15.13 -29.75
C THR A 165 11.91 14.75 -30.95
N ALA A 166 11.54 13.69 -31.66
CA ALA A 166 12.26 13.27 -32.88
C ALA A 166 12.12 14.30 -34.01
N LYS A 167 10.95 14.93 -34.16
CA LYS A 167 10.71 16.00 -35.12
C LYS A 167 11.52 17.25 -34.80
N ALA A 168 11.49 17.68 -33.51
CA ALA A 168 12.27 18.83 -33.04
C ALA A 168 13.78 18.63 -33.26
N LYS A 169 14.28 17.41 -32.98
CA LYS A 169 15.70 17.07 -33.22
C LYS A 169 16.06 17.13 -34.72
N LYS A 170 15.19 16.64 -35.59
CA LYS A 170 15.42 16.76 -37.06
C LYS A 170 15.40 18.21 -37.54
N GLU A 171 14.53 19.04 -37.01
CA GLU A 171 14.45 20.47 -37.37
C GLU A 171 15.68 21.24 -36.84
N ALA A 172 16.18 20.93 -35.65
CA ALA A 172 17.40 21.53 -35.10
C ALA A 172 18.64 21.15 -35.91
N ILE A 173 18.77 19.88 -36.33
CA ILE A 173 19.86 19.43 -37.22
C ILE A 173 19.77 20.13 -38.58
N ALA A 174 18.57 20.28 -39.16
CA ALA A 174 18.37 20.97 -40.45
C ALA A 174 18.70 22.46 -40.38
N LYS A 175 18.63 23.09 -39.21
CA LYS A 175 18.99 24.50 -38.96
C LYS A 175 20.46 24.68 -38.57
N GLY A 176 21.25 23.61 -38.42
CA GLY A 176 22.64 23.68 -38.00
C GLY A 176 22.88 24.12 -36.56
N GLU A 177 21.85 24.01 -35.72
CA GLU A 177 21.90 24.43 -34.31
C GLU A 177 22.46 23.31 -33.37
N VAL A 178 22.62 22.08 -33.89
CA VAL A 178 23.19 20.92 -33.15
C VAL A 178 23.93 20.03 -34.15
N GLU A 179 25.20 19.67 -33.86
CA GLU A 179 25.95 18.64 -34.57
C GLU A 179 25.47 17.21 -34.21
#